data_789fd94ea4a401e1224985470e7e4485
#
_entry.id   789fd94ea4a401e1224985470e7e4485
#
_cell.length_a   1.000
_cell.length_b   1.000
_cell.length_c   1.000
_cell.angle_alpha   90.00
_cell.angle_beta   90.00
_cell.angle_gamma   90.00
#
_symmetry.space_group_name_H-M   'P 1'
#
loop_
_entity.id
_entity.type
_entity.pdbx_description
1 polymer ?
#
loop_
_entity_poly.entity_id
_entity_poly.type
_entity_poly.pdbx_seq_one_letter_code
_entity_poly.pdbx_strand_id
1 'polypeptide(L)'
;MNRGSIALLLVFVFRFSGLVFAQSIPEIPYDSAPNFLKLPDGLYMGEAAGVATNSKGHVFVYTRTGSPKVTIGTNRTFARSSARLFEFDQTGKYVREIGQGLYGFVFAHGVRVDRQDNIWVIDEGANMVIKFDPDGRVLMTLGRKPEALVVPARSGGEGEGGRGGRGGPAGAGVPGDNFNRPTDVAWDSAGNIFVADGYGNSRVAKFDKNGKFIKSWGQRGTEPGQFNLPHTIAVDAQNNVYVGDRENKRIQVFDSDGNFKTQITNAGAPYAICITPGPRQFLYTSNSNPSTTLDNGEIYKLTLDGKIVGKFGRAGKLLKEFGTVHAMDCHGENEIYVAETLNWRVQKLTLRPAQSN
;
A
#
# COMPACT_ATOMS: atom_id res chain seq x y z
N MET A 1 14.26 22.76 86.34
CA MET A 1 14.40 23.31 84.99
C MET A 1 14.89 22.17 84.10
N ASN A 2 13.93 21.48 83.45
CA ASN A 2 14.21 20.36 82.52
C ASN A 2 14.23 20.86 81.07
N ARG A 3 15.32 20.69 80.41
CA ARG A 3 15.45 20.95 79.00
C ARG A 3 15.21 19.63 78.24
N GLY A 4 14.06 19.51 77.57
CA GLY A 4 13.75 18.40 76.71
C GLY A 4 14.38 18.65 75.28
N SER A 5 15.24 17.75 74.82
CA SER A 5 15.74 17.71 73.52
C SER A 5 14.77 17.01 72.55
N ILE A 6 14.28 17.74 71.50
CA ILE A 6 13.46 17.17 70.43
C ILE A 6 14.41 16.67 69.38
N ALA A 7 14.45 15.36 69.18
CA ALA A 7 15.18 14.77 68.10
C ALA A 7 14.30 14.80 66.80
N LEU A 8 14.75 15.52 65.77
CA LEU A 8 14.07 15.60 64.49
C LEU A 8 14.52 14.41 63.62
N LEU A 9 13.59 13.47 63.38
CA LEU A 9 13.81 12.30 62.53
C LEU A 9 13.60 12.70 61.06
N LEU A 10 14.70 12.89 60.30
CA LEU A 10 14.65 13.12 58.87
C LEU A 10 14.44 11.78 58.13
N VAL A 11 13.23 11.56 57.60
CA VAL A 11 12.91 10.42 56.74
C VAL A 11 13.32 10.78 55.32
N PHE A 12 14.42 10.19 54.84
CA PHE A 12 14.84 10.26 53.42
C PHE A 12 13.97 9.30 52.59
N VAL A 13 13.04 9.85 51.79
CA VAL A 13 12.28 9.09 50.78
C VAL A 13 13.13 9.01 49.55
N PHE A 14 13.81 7.88 49.33
CA PHE A 14 14.46 7.57 48.08
C PHE A 14 13.38 7.27 46.99
N ARG A 15 13.16 8.23 46.10
CA ARG A 15 12.40 7.96 44.89
C ARG A 15 13.32 7.20 43.92
N PHE A 16 13.11 5.89 43.73
CA PHE A 16 13.67 5.13 42.66
C PHE A 16 12.96 5.58 41.37
N SER A 17 13.60 6.47 40.59
CA SER A 17 13.23 6.72 39.19
C SER A 17 13.73 5.54 38.39
N GLY A 18 12.87 4.53 38.18
CA GLY A 18 13.17 3.45 37.24
C GLY A 18 13.36 4.05 35.86
N LEU A 19 14.57 4.02 35.32
CA LEU A 19 14.84 4.27 33.92
C LEU A 19 14.14 3.17 33.12
N VAL A 20 12.98 3.49 32.55
CA VAL A 20 12.34 2.64 31.53
C VAL A 20 13.19 2.76 30.29
N PHE A 21 14.11 1.83 30.09
CA PHE A 21 14.78 1.68 28.79
C PHE A 21 13.69 1.30 27.78
N ALA A 22 13.42 2.17 26.84
CA ALA A 22 12.62 1.81 25.68
C ALA A 22 13.32 0.64 24.98
N GLN A 23 12.67 -0.53 24.98
CA GLN A 23 13.20 -1.73 24.36
C GLN A 23 13.36 -1.44 22.86
N SER A 24 14.59 -1.51 22.34
CA SER A 24 14.84 -1.29 20.92
C SER A 24 14.09 -2.34 20.10
N ILE A 25 13.45 -1.91 18.99
CA ILE A 25 12.78 -2.84 18.08
C ILE A 25 13.82 -3.80 17.51
N PRO A 26 13.62 -5.13 17.61
CA PRO A 26 14.56 -6.12 17.11
C PRO A 26 14.76 -5.99 15.58
N GLU A 27 16.02 -6.05 15.13
CA GLU A 27 16.32 -6.15 13.71
C GLU A 27 16.15 -7.59 13.24
N ILE A 28 15.45 -7.78 12.11
CA ILE A 28 15.24 -9.07 11.47
C ILE A 28 16.32 -9.25 10.38
N PRO A 29 17.24 -10.22 10.51
CA PRO A 29 18.20 -10.52 9.45
C PRO A 29 17.50 -11.00 8.18
N TYR A 30 17.97 -10.55 7.02
CA TYR A 30 17.40 -10.94 5.73
C TYR A 30 18.44 -10.89 4.60
N ASP A 31 18.10 -11.57 3.52
CA ASP A 31 18.84 -11.51 2.27
C ASP A 31 17.96 -10.94 1.16
N SER A 32 18.59 -10.27 0.20
CA SER A 32 17.95 -9.81 -1.02
C SER A 32 18.63 -10.52 -2.20
N ALA A 33 17.81 -11.17 -3.04
CA ALA A 33 18.30 -11.83 -4.24
C ALA A 33 18.73 -10.77 -5.28
N PRO A 34 20.00 -10.74 -5.72
CA PRO A 34 20.46 -9.76 -6.68
C PRO A 34 19.85 -10.04 -8.06
N ASN A 35 19.37 -8.97 -8.73
CA ASN A 35 18.85 -9.03 -10.10
C ASN A 35 17.88 -10.20 -10.33
N PHE A 36 16.95 -10.40 -9.38
CA PHE A 36 16.05 -11.55 -9.42
C PHE A 36 15.17 -11.52 -10.68
N LEU A 37 14.49 -10.40 -10.96
CA LEU A 37 13.65 -10.27 -12.15
C LEU A 37 14.49 -9.87 -13.36
N LYS A 38 14.42 -10.66 -14.44
CA LYS A 38 15.20 -10.50 -15.66
C LYS A 38 14.28 -10.16 -16.82
N LEU A 39 14.33 -8.90 -17.25
CA LEU A 39 13.65 -8.44 -18.47
C LEU A 39 14.49 -8.75 -19.70
N PRO A 40 13.87 -9.00 -20.85
CA PRO A 40 14.55 -9.08 -22.13
C PRO A 40 15.22 -7.76 -22.51
N ASP A 41 16.20 -7.82 -23.39
CA ASP A 41 16.85 -6.64 -23.93
C ASP A 41 15.82 -5.68 -24.56
N GLY A 42 15.99 -4.39 -24.29
CA GLY A 42 15.09 -3.34 -24.78
C GLY A 42 13.81 -3.15 -23.94
N LEU A 43 13.57 -3.96 -22.92
CA LEU A 43 12.51 -3.73 -21.94
C LEU A 43 13.08 -3.19 -20.63
N TYR A 44 12.39 -2.22 -20.04
CA TYR A 44 12.78 -1.57 -18.81
C TYR A 44 11.63 -1.60 -17.80
N MET A 45 11.97 -1.79 -16.52
CA MET A 45 10.99 -1.88 -15.46
C MET A 45 10.20 -0.57 -15.26
N GLY A 46 10.87 0.58 -15.31
CA GLY A 46 10.28 1.83 -14.86
C GLY A 46 9.98 1.82 -13.36
N GLU A 47 9.10 2.72 -12.89
CA GLU A 47 8.68 2.74 -11.49
C GLU A 47 7.83 1.51 -11.18
N ALA A 48 8.35 0.57 -10.38
CA ALA A 48 7.59 -0.58 -9.93
C ALA A 48 6.56 -0.13 -8.88
N ALA A 49 5.31 0.02 -9.31
CA ALA A 49 4.23 0.50 -8.47
C ALA A 49 3.49 -0.63 -7.72
N GLY A 50 3.46 -1.82 -8.29
CA GLY A 50 2.81 -2.99 -7.69
C GLY A 50 3.61 -4.26 -7.90
N VAL A 51 3.53 -5.18 -6.95
CA VAL A 51 4.05 -6.55 -7.04
C VAL A 51 3.10 -7.51 -6.38
N ALA A 52 2.89 -8.67 -6.99
CA ALA A 52 2.10 -9.78 -6.44
C ALA A 52 2.62 -11.11 -6.96
N THR A 53 2.33 -12.20 -6.24
CA THR A 53 2.66 -13.56 -6.65
C THR A 53 1.41 -14.43 -6.74
N ASN A 54 1.43 -15.45 -7.61
CA ASN A 54 0.35 -16.43 -7.70
C ASN A 54 0.74 -17.76 -7.00
N SER A 55 -0.19 -18.72 -6.99
CA SER A 55 0.01 -20.03 -6.37
C SER A 55 1.18 -20.83 -6.96
N LYS A 56 1.63 -20.52 -8.17
CA LYS A 56 2.77 -21.16 -8.86
C LYS A 56 4.10 -20.44 -8.60
N GLY A 57 4.08 -19.35 -7.80
CA GLY A 57 5.26 -18.52 -7.55
C GLY A 57 5.64 -17.60 -8.70
N HIS A 58 4.78 -17.42 -9.72
CA HIS A 58 4.99 -16.39 -10.72
C HIS A 58 4.85 -15.02 -10.10
N VAL A 59 5.65 -14.06 -10.57
CA VAL A 59 5.68 -12.70 -10.05
C VAL A 59 5.09 -11.75 -11.08
N PHE A 60 4.12 -10.96 -10.68
CA PHE A 60 3.49 -9.92 -11.48
C PHE A 60 3.96 -8.56 -11.02
N VAL A 61 4.38 -7.71 -11.95
CA VAL A 61 4.81 -6.35 -11.65
C VAL A 61 4.04 -5.36 -12.51
N TYR A 62 3.29 -4.47 -11.85
CA TYR A 62 2.61 -3.37 -12.52
C TYR A 62 3.44 -2.10 -12.38
N THR A 63 3.80 -1.51 -13.50
CA THR A 63 4.87 -0.52 -13.56
C THR A 63 4.51 0.70 -14.42
N ARG A 64 5.12 1.84 -14.10
CA ARG A 64 4.99 3.11 -14.82
C ARG A 64 6.16 3.27 -15.77
N THR A 65 5.88 3.42 -17.05
CA THR A 65 6.93 3.46 -18.09
C THR A 65 6.88 4.72 -18.96
N GLY A 66 6.08 5.70 -18.63
CA GLY A 66 5.99 6.94 -19.41
C GLY A 66 5.02 7.97 -18.83
N SER A 67 4.85 9.07 -19.56
CA SER A 67 3.91 10.11 -19.18
C SER A 67 2.47 9.68 -19.45
N PRO A 68 1.59 9.72 -18.42
CA PRO A 68 0.21 9.25 -18.55
C PRO A 68 -0.72 10.22 -19.27
N LYS A 69 -0.25 11.42 -19.62
CA LYS A 69 -1.07 12.47 -20.19
C LYS A 69 -0.43 13.11 -21.42
N VAL A 70 -1.26 13.40 -22.39
CA VAL A 70 -0.93 14.19 -23.57
C VAL A 70 -1.92 15.35 -23.66
N THR A 71 -1.42 16.58 -23.75
CA THR A 71 -2.25 17.77 -23.99
C THR A 71 -2.21 18.12 -25.46
N ILE A 72 -3.39 18.20 -26.09
CA ILE A 72 -3.55 18.64 -27.46
C ILE A 72 -4.19 20.00 -27.45
N GLY A 73 -3.44 21.01 -27.87
CA GLY A 73 -3.83 22.41 -27.78
C GLY A 73 -3.95 22.88 -26.33
N THR A 74 -4.72 23.94 -26.10
CA THR A 74 -4.88 24.54 -24.76
C THR A 74 -6.05 23.96 -23.96
N ASN A 75 -6.90 23.14 -24.55
CA ASN A 75 -8.23 22.84 -24.00
C ASN A 75 -8.49 21.37 -23.67
N ARG A 76 -7.66 20.42 -24.09
CA ARG A 76 -7.92 18.98 -23.87
C ARG A 76 -6.67 18.24 -23.44
N THR A 77 -6.80 17.51 -22.35
CA THR A 77 -5.81 16.53 -21.90
C THR A 77 -6.39 15.13 -22.07
N PHE A 78 -5.68 14.28 -22.78
CA PHE A 78 -6.05 12.89 -22.99
C PHE A 78 -5.20 11.99 -22.10
N ALA A 79 -5.82 10.98 -21.51
CA ALA A 79 -5.11 9.91 -20.84
C ALA A 79 -4.44 9.01 -21.88
N ARG A 80 -3.18 8.67 -21.65
CA ARG A 80 -2.34 7.87 -22.54
C ARG A 80 -1.93 6.60 -21.81
N SER A 81 -1.91 5.45 -22.51
CA SER A 81 -1.33 4.22 -21.95
C SER A 81 0.14 4.40 -21.66
N SER A 82 0.52 4.29 -20.38
CA SER A 82 1.90 4.41 -19.91
C SER A 82 2.22 3.41 -18.79
N ALA A 83 1.26 2.55 -18.44
CA ALA A 83 1.45 1.48 -17.50
C ALA A 83 1.63 0.15 -18.23
N ARG A 84 2.40 -0.77 -17.63
CA ARG A 84 2.67 -2.11 -18.19
C ARG A 84 2.59 -3.14 -17.07
N LEU A 85 2.06 -4.33 -17.39
CA LEU A 85 1.98 -5.46 -16.48
C LEU A 85 2.86 -6.60 -16.99
N PHE A 86 3.94 -6.88 -16.27
CA PHE A 86 4.87 -7.95 -16.59
C PHE A 86 4.62 -9.18 -15.72
N GLU A 87 4.75 -10.36 -16.33
CA GLU A 87 4.76 -11.65 -15.64
C GLU A 87 6.15 -12.28 -15.75
N PHE A 88 6.65 -12.77 -14.62
CA PHE A 88 7.88 -13.53 -14.49
C PHE A 88 7.58 -14.90 -13.86
N ASP A 89 8.32 -15.93 -14.22
CA ASP A 89 8.22 -17.22 -13.55
C ASP A 89 8.87 -17.21 -12.14
N GLN A 90 8.75 -18.32 -11.41
CA GLN A 90 9.29 -18.45 -10.06
C GLN A 90 10.83 -18.29 -9.98
N THR A 91 11.53 -18.37 -11.12
CA THR A 91 12.99 -18.14 -11.21
C THR A 91 13.35 -16.72 -11.52
N GLY A 92 12.34 -15.86 -11.75
CA GLY A 92 12.49 -14.46 -12.13
C GLY A 92 12.71 -14.22 -13.62
N LYS A 93 12.54 -15.25 -14.47
CA LYS A 93 12.62 -15.11 -15.92
C LYS A 93 11.32 -14.51 -16.46
N TYR A 94 11.44 -13.54 -17.37
CA TYR A 94 10.30 -12.94 -18.06
C TYR A 94 9.49 -13.98 -18.83
N VAL A 95 8.17 -13.96 -18.65
CA VAL A 95 7.21 -14.81 -19.35
C VAL A 95 6.51 -14.03 -20.43
N ARG A 96 5.84 -12.94 -20.07
CA ARG A 96 5.04 -12.12 -20.99
C ARG A 96 4.68 -10.76 -20.43
N GLU A 97 4.14 -9.90 -21.26
CA GLU A 97 3.40 -8.71 -20.90
C GLU A 97 1.90 -8.99 -21.06
N ILE A 98 1.12 -8.67 -20.02
CA ILE A 98 -0.33 -8.83 -20.01
C ILE A 98 -0.98 -7.48 -20.34
N GLY A 99 -1.98 -7.48 -21.22
CA GLY A 99 -2.77 -6.29 -21.55
C GLY A 99 -1.97 -5.18 -22.21
N GLN A 100 -0.98 -5.52 -23.06
CA GLN A 100 -0.22 -4.53 -23.81
C GLN A 100 -1.15 -3.59 -24.60
N GLY A 101 -1.04 -2.27 -24.37
CA GLY A 101 -1.86 -1.27 -25.03
C GLY A 101 -3.30 -1.19 -24.52
N LEU A 102 -3.65 -1.86 -23.41
CA LEU A 102 -4.98 -1.85 -22.87
C LEU A 102 -5.43 -0.41 -22.52
N TYR A 103 -6.64 -0.08 -22.90
CA TYR A 103 -7.24 1.25 -22.72
C TYR A 103 -7.22 1.75 -21.25
N GLY A 104 -7.34 0.83 -20.27
CA GLY A 104 -7.33 1.12 -18.84
C GLY A 104 -5.92 1.23 -18.23
N PHE A 105 -4.82 1.03 -18.98
CA PHE A 105 -3.45 1.08 -18.46
C PHE A 105 -2.85 2.48 -18.64
N VAL A 106 -3.18 3.39 -17.71
CA VAL A 106 -2.79 4.80 -17.77
C VAL A 106 -1.67 5.14 -16.81
N PHE A 107 -1.87 4.83 -15.50
CA PHE A 107 -0.88 5.11 -14.47
C PHE A 107 -0.97 4.06 -13.37
N ALA A 108 -0.05 3.11 -13.40
CA ALA A 108 -0.01 1.97 -12.50
C ALA A 108 0.03 2.40 -11.02
N HIS A 109 -0.81 1.78 -10.19
CA HIS A 109 -0.74 1.97 -8.74
C HIS A 109 -0.49 0.66 -7.99
N GLY A 110 -1.20 -0.41 -8.30
CA GLY A 110 -1.05 -1.68 -7.61
C GLY A 110 -1.40 -2.88 -8.47
N VAL A 111 -0.90 -4.04 -8.09
CA VAL A 111 -1.31 -5.35 -8.58
C VAL A 111 -1.49 -6.29 -7.41
N ARG A 112 -2.54 -7.11 -7.45
CA ARG A 112 -2.84 -8.17 -6.49
C ARG A 112 -3.24 -9.43 -7.23
N VAL A 113 -3.09 -10.59 -6.59
CA VAL A 113 -3.54 -11.88 -7.12
C VAL A 113 -4.49 -12.51 -6.11
N ASP A 114 -5.67 -12.94 -6.57
CA ASP A 114 -6.65 -13.60 -5.70
C ASP A 114 -6.39 -15.11 -5.57
N ARG A 115 -7.16 -15.79 -4.71
CA ARG A 115 -6.99 -17.23 -4.43
C ARG A 115 -7.24 -18.14 -5.63
N GLN A 116 -7.84 -17.64 -6.70
CA GLN A 116 -8.07 -18.32 -7.96
C GLN A 116 -7.02 -17.96 -9.02
N ASP A 117 -5.92 -17.34 -8.61
CA ASP A 117 -4.85 -16.83 -9.46
C ASP A 117 -5.30 -15.75 -10.47
N ASN A 118 -6.48 -15.13 -10.27
CA ASN A 118 -6.85 -13.99 -11.07
C ASN A 118 -6.00 -12.76 -10.68
N ILE A 119 -5.61 -12.01 -11.69
CA ILE A 119 -4.73 -10.85 -11.54
C ILE A 119 -5.61 -9.59 -11.50
N TRP A 120 -5.41 -8.78 -10.49
CA TRP A 120 -6.14 -7.53 -10.30
C TRP A 120 -5.17 -6.37 -10.36
N VAL A 121 -5.41 -5.42 -11.25
CA VAL A 121 -4.63 -4.19 -11.32
C VAL A 121 -5.46 -3.00 -10.90
N ILE A 122 -4.82 -2.10 -10.20
CA ILE A 122 -5.38 -0.82 -9.79
C ILE A 122 -4.67 0.25 -10.60
N ASP A 123 -5.42 0.91 -11.46
CA ASP A 123 -4.90 2.02 -12.27
C ASP A 123 -5.45 3.35 -11.75
N GLU A 124 -4.56 4.10 -11.12
CA GLU A 124 -4.86 5.40 -10.56
C GLU A 124 -5.27 6.42 -11.62
N GLY A 125 -4.61 6.38 -12.78
CA GLY A 125 -4.84 7.34 -13.85
C GLY A 125 -6.13 7.09 -14.64
N ALA A 126 -6.54 5.82 -14.73
CA ALA A 126 -7.80 5.44 -15.37
C ALA A 126 -8.98 5.47 -14.41
N ASN A 127 -8.78 5.61 -13.09
CA ASN A 127 -9.81 5.47 -12.07
C ASN A 127 -10.50 4.09 -12.12
N MET A 128 -9.72 3.03 -12.32
CA MET A 128 -10.24 1.69 -12.55
C MET A 128 -9.51 0.63 -11.72
N VAL A 129 -10.26 -0.42 -11.40
CA VAL A 129 -9.71 -1.72 -10.99
C VAL A 129 -10.10 -2.73 -12.07
N ILE A 130 -9.13 -3.49 -12.58
CA ILE A 130 -9.34 -4.44 -13.69
C ILE A 130 -8.92 -5.84 -13.22
N LYS A 131 -9.83 -6.80 -13.36
CA LYS A 131 -9.58 -8.21 -13.08
C LYS A 131 -9.30 -8.97 -14.36
N PHE A 132 -8.22 -9.73 -14.37
CA PHE A 132 -7.88 -10.67 -15.43
C PHE A 132 -7.96 -12.12 -14.92
N ASP A 133 -8.27 -13.06 -15.81
CA ASP A 133 -8.01 -14.48 -15.55
C ASP A 133 -6.48 -14.76 -15.60
N PRO A 134 -6.03 -15.98 -15.21
CA PRO A 134 -4.63 -16.36 -15.31
C PRO A 134 -4.05 -16.31 -16.74
N ASP A 135 -4.90 -16.39 -17.75
CA ASP A 135 -4.49 -16.28 -19.15
C ASP A 135 -4.33 -14.84 -19.63
N GLY A 136 -4.76 -13.85 -18.82
CA GLY A 136 -4.68 -12.43 -19.14
C GLY A 136 -5.90 -11.86 -19.86
N ARG A 137 -7.05 -12.57 -19.85
CA ARG A 137 -8.31 -12.04 -20.37
C ARG A 137 -9.02 -11.22 -19.32
N VAL A 138 -9.58 -10.07 -19.70
CA VAL A 138 -10.36 -9.22 -18.77
C VAL A 138 -11.66 -9.95 -18.39
N LEU A 139 -11.84 -10.17 -17.08
CA LEU A 139 -13.05 -10.75 -16.50
C LEU A 139 -14.00 -9.69 -15.94
N MET A 140 -13.46 -8.60 -15.37
CA MET A 140 -14.25 -7.58 -14.70
C MET A 140 -13.52 -6.24 -14.72
N THR A 141 -14.30 -5.16 -14.76
CA THR A 141 -13.81 -3.80 -14.53
C THR A 141 -14.68 -3.11 -13.48
N LEU A 142 -14.06 -2.44 -12.52
CA LEU A 142 -14.72 -1.58 -11.56
C LEU A 142 -14.26 -0.14 -11.80
N GLY A 143 -15.17 0.81 -11.61
CA GLY A 143 -14.91 2.21 -11.94
C GLY A 143 -14.97 2.49 -13.45
N ARG A 144 -14.60 3.70 -13.83
CA ARG A 144 -14.71 4.14 -15.23
C ARG A 144 -13.63 5.15 -15.57
N LYS A 145 -12.91 4.90 -16.66
CA LYS A 145 -11.98 5.87 -17.23
C LYS A 145 -12.75 7.07 -17.82
N PRO A 146 -12.38 8.30 -17.47
CA PRO A 146 -12.90 9.47 -18.15
C PRO A 146 -12.44 9.48 -19.61
N GLU A 147 -13.37 9.57 -20.56
CA GLU A 147 -13.06 9.52 -22.00
C GLU A 147 -12.36 10.77 -22.48
N ALA A 148 -12.82 11.93 -22.02
CA ALA A 148 -12.17 13.21 -22.28
C ALA A 148 -12.24 14.05 -21.02
N LEU A 149 -11.11 14.49 -20.53
CA LEU A 149 -11.07 15.46 -19.45
C LEU A 149 -11.31 16.84 -20.05
N VAL A 150 -12.49 17.38 -19.82
CA VAL A 150 -12.74 18.81 -20.05
C VAL A 150 -11.92 19.56 -19.01
N VAL A 151 -10.88 20.26 -19.44
CA VAL A 151 -10.15 21.19 -18.58
C VAL A 151 -11.06 22.42 -18.42
N PRO A 152 -11.56 22.74 -17.23
CA PRO A 152 -12.28 23.99 -17.02
C PRO A 152 -11.36 25.15 -17.42
N ALA A 153 -11.90 26.14 -18.15
CA ALA A 153 -11.18 27.38 -18.42
C ALA A 153 -10.66 27.93 -17.08
N ARG A 154 -9.35 28.16 -16.97
CA ARG A 154 -8.76 28.80 -15.81
C ARG A 154 -9.35 30.21 -15.66
N SER A 155 -10.20 30.41 -14.69
CA SER A 155 -10.36 31.71 -14.08
C SER A 155 -9.07 31.98 -13.31
N GLY A 156 -8.32 33.01 -13.69
CA GLY A 156 -6.95 33.26 -13.27
C GLY A 156 -6.72 33.10 -11.76
N GLY A 157 -5.68 32.40 -11.42
CA GLY A 157 -5.21 32.22 -10.04
C GLY A 157 -4.15 31.13 -10.01
N GLU A 158 -2.91 31.50 -9.82
CA GLU A 158 -1.78 30.61 -9.60
C GLU A 158 -2.01 29.77 -8.35
N GLY A 159 -1.83 28.47 -8.46
CA GLY A 159 -1.89 27.52 -7.35
C GLY A 159 -1.53 26.12 -7.82
N GLU A 160 -0.31 25.69 -7.53
CA GLU A 160 0.16 24.33 -7.71
C GLU A 160 -0.74 23.34 -6.95
N GLY A 161 -1.17 22.30 -7.62
CA GLY A 161 -1.93 21.21 -7.03
C GLY A 161 -2.97 20.66 -7.99
N GLY A 162 -2.63 19.60 -8.72
CA GLY A 162 -3.52 18.90 -9.65
C GLY A 162 -4.87 18.58 -9.02
N ARG A 163 -5.85 19.42 -9.25
CA ARG A 163 -7.23 19.22 -8.81
C ARG A 163 -8.07 18.80 -10.01
N GLY A 164 -8.29 17.52 -10.10
CA GLY A 164 -9.32 16.98 -10.97
C GLY A 164 -10.69 17.10 -10.30
N GLY A 165 -11.68 17.57 -11.03
CA GLY A 165 -13.03 17.14 -10.87
C GLY A 165 -13.95 18.03 -10.02
N ARG A 166 -15.07 18.24 -10.62
CA ARG A 166 -16.25 18.91 -10.06
C ARG A 166 -16.69 18.30 -8.73
N GLY A 167 -16.96 19.14 -7.76
CA GLY A 167 -17.88 18.88 -6.67
C GLY A 167 -17.24 18.41 -5.39
N GLY A 168 -17.02 19.33 -4.50
CA GLY A 168 -16.61 19.09 -3.13
C GLY A 168 -15.10 19.19 -2.91
N PRO A 169 -14.67 19.48 -1.69
CA PRO A 169 -13.26 19.49 -1.31
C PRO A 169 -12.63 18.12 -1.55
N ALA A 170 -11.35 18.09 -1.93
CA ALA A 170 -10.61 16.85 -2.12
C ALA A 170 -10.78 15.94 -0.88
N GLY A 171 -11.19 14.69 -1.09
CA GLY A 171 -11.46 13.75 -0.01
C GLY A 171 -12.86 13.81 0.58
N ALA A 172 -13.83 14.43 -0.09
CA ALA A 172 -15.20 14.55 0.41
C ALA A 172 -16.01 13.23 0.46
N GLY A 173 -15.43 12.10 -0.02
CA GLY A 173 -16.11 10.81 -0.04
C GLY A 173 -17.39 10.83 -0.88
N VAL A 174 -17.29 10.46 -2.16
CA VAL A 174 -18.46 10.39 -3.04
C VAL A 174 -19.08 9.00 -2.92
N PRO A 175 -20.38 8.85 -2.61
CA PRO A 175 -21.04 7.55 -2.66
C PRO A 175 -21.07 7.00 -4.08
N GLY A 176 -21.11 5.65 -4.22
CA GLY A 176 -21.25 4.99 -5.51
C GLY A 176 -20.01 4.26 -5.99
N ASP A 177 -20.06 3.79 -7.21
CA ASP A 177 -19.09 2.91 -7.84
C ASP A 177 -17.99 3.61 -8.66
N ASN A 178 -17.99 4.94 -8.71
CA ASN A 178 -16.98 5.71 -9.42
C ASN A 178 -15.81 6.05 -8.50
N PHE A 179 -14.60 5.69 -8.92
CA PHE A 179 -13.37 6.01 -8.19
C PHE A 179 -12.80 7.36 -8.58
N ASN A 180 -11.98 7.89 -7.67
CA ASN A 180 -11.15 9.05 -7.91
C ASN A 180 -9.72 8.76 -7.45
N ARG A 181 -8.92 8.18 -8.33
CA ARG A 181 -7.54 7.76 -8.10
C ARG A 181 -7.46 6.65 -7.02
N PRO A 182 -8.00 5.44 -7.31
CA PRO A 182 -7.95 4.30 -6.40
C PRO A 182 -6.52 3.82 -6.20
N THR A 183 -6.26 3.19 -5.05
CA THR A 183 -4.91 2.87 -4.62
C THR A 183 -4.65 1.37 -4.48
N ASP A 184 -5.59 0.59 -3.94
CA ASP A 184 -5.37 -0.83 -3.69
C ASP A 184 -6.69 -1.61 -3.62
N VAL A 185 -6.62 -2.97 -3.66
CA VAL A 185 -7.77 -3.88 -3.60
C VAL A 185 -7.48 -5.09 -2.70
N ALA A 186 -8.49 -5.55 -1.98
CA ALA A 186 -8.44 -6.79 -1.20
C ALA A 186 -9.81 -7.48 -1.19
N TRP A 187 -9.87 -8.74 -0.69
CA TRP A 187 -11.08 -9.56 -0.67
C TRP A 187 -11.27 -10.24 0.68
N ASP A 188 -12.52 -10.41 1.09
CA ASP A 188 -12.87 -11.30 2.20
C ASP A 188 -13.07 -12.76 1.74
N SER A 189 -13.35 -13.64 2.69
CA SER A 189 -13.58 -15.07 2.42
C SER A 189 -14.85 -15.35 1.61
N ALA A 190 -15.82 -14.44 1.60
CA ALA A 190 -17.04 -14.51 0.79
C ALA A 190 -16.82 -14.02 -0.65
N GLY A 191 -15.65 -13.44 -0.93
CA GLY A 191 -15.30 -12.86 -2.22
C GLY A 191 -15.77 -11.42 -2.40
N ASN A 192 -16.26 -10.75 -1.34
CA ASN A 192 -16.54 -9.33 -1.44
C ASN A 192 -15.23 -8.57 -1.67
N ILE A 193 -15.29 -7.54 -2.50
CA ILE A 193 -14.16 -6.77 -2.97
C ILE A 193 -14.12 -5.44 -2.22
N PHE A 194 -12.96 -5.09 -1.66
CA PHE A 194 -12.72 -3.82 -0.98
C PHE A 194 -11.69 -3.03 -1.77
N VAL A 195 -12.03 -1.80 -2.15
CA VAL A 195 -11.14 -0.90 -2.89
C VAL A 195 -10.83 0.32 -2.03
N ALA A 196 -9.55 0.54 -1.76
CA ALA A 196 -9.10 1.80 -1.20
C ALA A 196 -9.13 2.87 -2.30
N ASP A 197 -9.99 3.87 -2.15
CA ASP A 197 -10.18 4.97 -3.10
C ASP A 197 -9.61 6.24 -2.49
N GLY A 198 -8.28 6.33 -2.51
CA GLY A 198 -7.50 7.13 -1.56
C GLY A 198 -7.16 8.55 -1.97
N TYR A 199 -6.63 8.78 -3.17
CA TYR A 199 -6.09 10.10 -3.50
C TYR A 199 -7.16 11.19 -3.65
N GLY A 200 -8.32 10.83 -4.17
CA GLY A 200 -9.39 11.79 -4.41
C GLY A 200 -10.57 11.70 -3.45
N ASN A 201 -10.87 10.52 -2.91
CA ASN A 201 -12.11 10.26 -2.16
C ASN A 201 -11.94 9.96 -0.67
N SER A 202 -10.78 9.54 -0.19
CA SER A 202 -10.51 9.21 1.23
C SER A 202 -11.50 8.19 1.80
N ARG A 203 -11.78 7.10 1.06
CA ARG A 203 -12.76 6.08 1.46
C ARG A 203 -12.31 4.66 1.11
N VAL A 204 -13.04 3.68 1.66
CA VAL A 204 -13.04 2.29 1.18
C VAL A 204 -14.40 2.01 0.53
N ALA A 205 -14.42 1.45 -0.68
CA ALA A 205 -15.63 1.03 -1.38
C ALA A 205 -15.73 -0.51 -1.37
N LYS A 206 -16.90 -1.04 -0.98
CA LYS A 206 -17.21 -2.48 -0.94
C LYS A 206 -18.12 -2.86 -2.07
N PHE A 207 -17.77 -3.94 -2.77
CA PHE A 207 -18.54 -4.57 -3.84
C PHE A 207 -18.77 -6.04 -3.50
N ASP A 208 -19.81 -6.65 -4.06
CA ASP A 208 -19.95 -8.10 -4.03
C ASP A 208 -18.96 -8.78 -4.99
N LYS A 209 -18.91 -10.10 -4.95
CA LYS A 209 -18.03 -10.91 -5.82
C LYS A 209 -18.29 -10.74 -7.33
N ASN A 210 -19.44 -10.21 -7.71
CA ASN A 210 -19.82 -9.95 -9.09
C ASN A 210 -19.58 -8.50 -9.52
N GLY A 211 -18.97 -7.68 -8.65
CA GLY A 211 -18.66 -6.29 -8.92
C GLY A 211 -19.82 -5.31 -8.70
N LYS A 212 -20.93 -5.73 -8.07
CA LYS A 212 -22.02 -4.83 -7.71
C LYS A 212 -21.64 -4.05 -6.46
N PHE A 213 -21.73 -2.72 -6.53
CA PHE A 213 -21.50 -1.84 -5.39
C PHE A 213 -22.49 -2.13 -4.26
N ILE A 214 -21.96 -2.26 -3.04
CA ILE A 214 -22.73 -2.48 -1.81
C ILE A 214 -22.79 -1.19 -1.01
N LYS A 215 -21.63 -0.66 -0.61
CA LYS A 215 -21.50 0.53 0.24
C LYS A 215 -20.08 1.10 0.18
N SER A 216 -19.88 2.24 0.80
CA SER A 216 -18.56 2.76 1.12
C SER A 216 -18.56 3.37 2.52
N TRP A 217 -17.36 3.50 3.11
CA TRP A 217 -17.15 4.19 4.37
C TRP A 217 -15.87 5.00 4.34
N GLY A 218 -15.79 5.96 5.24
CA GLY A 218 -14.67 6.90 5.33
C GLY A 218 -14.97 8.22 4.65
N GLN A 219 -14.27 9.21 5.13
CA GLN A 219 -14.21 10.59 4.62
C GLN A 219 -12.86 11.18 5.02
N ARG A 220 -12.51 12.32 4.47
CA ARG A 220 -11.26 12.99 4.84
C ARG A 220 -11.28 13.46 6.30
N GLY A 221 -10.23 13.12 7.05
CA GLY A 221 -10.06 13.53 8.43
C GLY A 221 -9.05 12.69 9.19
N THR A 222 -8.99 12.91 10.51
CA THR A 222 -8.03 12.28 11.44
C THR A 222 -8.68 11.39 12.49
N GLU A 223 -10.01 11.47 12.66
CA GLU A 223 -10.74 10.68 13.62
C GLU A 223 -10.81 9.20 13.22
N PRO A 224 -11.10 8.26 14.14
CA PRO A 224 -11.39 6.89 13.81
C PRO A 224 -12.47 6.77 12.71
N GLY A 225 -12.20 5.96 11.68
CA GLY A 225 -13.07 5.82 10.52
C GLY A 225 -12.93 6.92 9.46
N GLN A 226 -12.17 7.97 9.72
CA GLN A 226 -11.78 8.96 8.73
C GLN A 226 -10.39 8.67 8.18
N PHE A 227 -10.07 9.13 6.97
CA PHE A 227 -8.80 8.87 6.30
C PHE A 227 -8.15 10.14 5.76
N ASN A 228 -6.83 10.13 5.75
CA ASN A 228 -6.05 11.07 4.96
C ASN A 228 -5.14 10.27 4.03
N LEU A 229 -5.70 9.90 2.88
CA LEU A 229 -5.08 9.06 1.86
C LEU A 229 -4.96 7.58 2.29
N PRO A 230 -6.09 6.80 2.29
CA PRO A 230 -6.02 5.34 2.37
C PRO A 230 -5.26 4.81 1.14
N HIS A 231 -4.01 4.35 1.35
CA HIS A 231 -3.08 4.04 0.29
C HIS A 231 -2.98 2.54 -0.02
N THR A 232 -3.25 1.71 0.96
CA THR A 232 -3.13 0.25 0.83
C THR A 232 -4.18 -0.43 1.68
N ILE A 233 -4.58 -1.65 1.30
CA ILE A 233 -5.62 -2.42 1.99
C ILE A 233 -5.29 -3.91 1.98
N ALA A 234 -5.56 -4.60 3.09
CA ALA A 234 -5.44 -6.04 3.20
C ALA A 234 -6.58 -6.60 4.06
N VAL A 235 -6.88 -7.90 3.91
CA VAL A 235 -7.91 -8.59 4.68
C VAL A 235 -7.30 -9.82 5.32
N ASP A 236 -7.53 -10.03 6.63
CA ASP A 236 -7.06 -11.21 7.36
C ASP A 236 -8.00 -12.42 7.21
N ALA A 237 -7.61 -13.56 7.76
CA ALA A 237 -8.40 -14.80 7.72
C ALA A 237 -9.74 -14.69 8.51
N GLN A 238 -9.88 -13.71 9.39
CA GLN A 238 -11.10 -13.41 10.14
C GLN A 238 -11.99 -12.35 9.44
N ASN A 239 -11.63 -11.95 8.20
CA ASN A 239 -12.29 -10.92 7.41
C ASN A 239 -12.20 -9.51 8.04
N ASN A 240 -11.21 -9.24 8.88
CA ASN A 240 -10.92 -7.87 9.28
C ASN A 240 -10.19 -7.14 8.14
N VAL A 241 -10.59 -5.91 7.89
CA VAL A 241 -10.08 -5.05 6.82
C VAL A 241 -9.07 -4.08 7.41
N TYR A 242 -7.81 -4.21 7.00
CA TYR A 242 -6.70 -3.34 7.40
C TYR A 242 -6.49 -2.29 6.32
N VAL A 243 -6.52 -1.01 6.69
CA VAL A 243 -6.37 0.12 5.77
C VAL A 243 -5.19 0.97 6.17
N GLY A 244 -4.20 1.07 5.32
CA GLY A 244 -3.05 1.95 5.52
C GLY A 244 -3.42 3.40 5.25
N ASP A 245 -3.68 4.15 6.29
CA ASP A 245 -4.04 5.58 6.30
C ASP A 245 -2.75 6.41 6.33
N ARG A 246 -2.15 6.55 5.13
CA ARG A 246 -0.76 6.95 4.92
C ARG A 246 -0.38 8.28 5.55
N GLU A 247 -1.12 9.33 5.26
CA GLU A 247 -0.80 10.68 5.73
C GLU A 247 -1.13 10.87 7.22
N ASN A 248 -2.01 10.03 7.77
CA ASN A 248 -2.26 9.97 9.21
C ASN A 248 -1.28 9.03 9.94
N LYS A 249 -0.35 8.38 9.22
CA LYS A 249 0.70 7.50 9.77
C LYS A 249 0.14 6.40 10.68
N ARG A 250 -0.94 5.74 10.23
CA ARG A 250 -1.61 4.68 10.98
C ARG A 250 -2.19 3.62 10.05
N ILE A 251 -2.44 2.43 10.60
CA ILE A 251 -3.26 1.41 9.96
C ILE A 251 -4.53 1.32 10.77
N GLN A 252 -5.69 1.49 10.15
CA GLN A 252 -6.98 1.31 10.79
C GLN A 252 -7.54 -0.07 10.45
N VAL A 253 -8.18 -0.71 11.43
CA VAL A 253 -8.78 -2.04 11.29
C VAL A 253 -10.29 -1.93 11.45
N PHE A 254 -11.00 -2.53 10.50
CA PHE A 254 -12.47 -2.56 10.44
C PHE A 254 -12.95 -4.01 10.37
N ASP A 255 -14.22 -4.25 10.69
CA ASP A 255 -14.88 -5.47 10.25
C ASP A 255 -15.22 -5.40 8.75
N SER A 256 -15.75 -6.48 8.18
CA SER A 256 -16.13 -6.54 6.75
C SER A 256 -17.29 -5.59 6.40
N ASP A 257 -17.99 -5.04 7.38
CA ASP A 257 -19.06 -4.06 7.18
C ASP A 257 -18.59 -2.61 7.34
N GLY A 258 -17.30 -2.41 7.60
CA GLY A 258 -16.69 -1.10 7.72
C GLY A 258 -16.87 -0.45 9.08
N ASN A 259 -17.23 -1.21 10.11
CA ASN A 259 -17.25 -0.71 11.48
C ASN A 259 -15.81 -0.69 12.02
N PHE A 260 -15.40 0.46 12.57
CA PHE A 260 -14.06 0.62 13.16
C PHE A 260 -13.88 -0.30 14.36
N LYS A 261 -12.72 -0.99 14.42
CA LYS A 261 -12.34 -1.87 15.53
C LYS A 261 -11.18 -1.32 16.35
N THR A 262 -10.08 -0.99 15.68
CA THR A 262 -8.85 -0.52 16.33
C THR A 262 -7.94 0.17 15.31
N GLN A 263 -6.79 0.68 15.79
CA GLN A 263 -5.75 1.25 14.93
C GLN A 263 -4.35 0.95 15.46
N ILE A 264 -3.39 0.91 14.54
CA ILE A 264 -1.96 0.71 14.78
C ILE A 264 -1.23 1.99 14.38
N THR A 265 -0.52 2.63 15.31
CA THR A 265 0.07 3.97 15.12
C THR A 265 1.60 4.01 15.27
N ASN A 266 2.24 2.86 15.51
CA ASN A 266 3.65 2.77 15.88
C ASN A 266 4.58 2.27 14.77
N ALA A 267 4.09 2.18 13.52
CA ALA A 267 4.84 1.65 12.39
C ALA A 267 5.09 2.67 11.24
N GLY A 268 4.93 3.96 11.51
CA GLY A 268 5.20 5.04 10.57
C GLY A 268 4.14 5.20 9.47
N ALA A 269 4.55 5.64 8.27
CA ALA A 269 3.67 5.92 7.16
C ALA A 269 3.47 4.65 6.29
N PRO A 270 2.27 4.01 6.32
CA PRO A 270 2.01 2.76 5.60
C PRO A 270 1.75 3.01 4.11
N TYR A 271 2.81 3.00 3.30
CA TYR A 271 2.68 3.00 1.84
C TYR A 271 2.20 1.64 1.32
N ALA A 272 2.73 0.57 1.89
CA ALA A 272 2.36 -0.80 1.55
C ALA A 272 2.08 -1.60 2.81
N ILE A 273 1.07 -2.46 2.74
CA ILE A 273 0.83 -3.52 3.72
C ILE A 273 0.63 -4.84 3.00
N CYS A 274 1.02 -5.94 3.65
CA CYS A 274 0.57 -7.28 3.29
C CYS A 274 0.39 -8.14 4.54
N ILE A 275 -0.51 -9.11 4.47
CA ILE A 275 -0.77 -10.09 5.53
C ILE A 275 -0.35 -11.46 5.02
N THR A 276 0.47 -12.16 5.80
CA THR A 276 0.95 -13.50 5.41
C THR A 276 -0.20 -14.50 5.33
N PRO A 277 -0.14 -15.46 4.39
CA PRO A 277 -1.12 -16.54 4.33
C PRO A 277 -0.94 -17.53 5.48
N GLY A 278 -1.90 -18.45 5.64
CA GLY A 278 -1.84 -19.56 6.60
C GLY A 278 -2.52 -19.28 7.93
N PRO A 279 -2.44 -20.21 8.88
CA PRO A 279 -3.16 -20.17 10.14
C PRO A 279 -2.56 -19.15 11.14
N ARG A 280 -1.26 -18.89 11.03
CA ARG A 280 -0.56 -17.85 11.81
C ARG A 280 -0.18 -16.72 10.88
N GLN A 281 -0.88 -15.61 11.01
CA GLN A 281 -0.69 -14.46 10.15
C GLN A 281 0.13 -13.36 10.82
N PHE A 282 0.96 -12.70 10.01
CA PHE A 282 1.68 -11.49 10.36
C PHE A 282 1.32 -10.37 9.39
N LEU A 283 1.30 -9.17 9.89
CA LEU A 283 1.18 -7.94 9.10
C LEU A 283 2.57 -7.37 8.84
N TYR A 284 2.91 -7.17 7.57
CA TYR A 284 4.06 -6.37 7.19
C TYR A 284 3.60 -5.00 6.73
N THR A 285 4.32 -3.95 7.13
CA THR A 285 4.05 -2.58 6.70
C THR A 285 5.34 -1.84 6.42
N SER A 286 5.36 -1.07 5.34
CA SER A 286 6.47 -0.17 5.07
C SER A 286 6.30 1.15 5.82
N ASN A 287 7.41 1.69 6.32
CA ASN A 287 7.52 3.09 6.70
C ASN A 287 8.31 3.79 5.58
N SER A 288 7.61 4.32 4.61
CA SER A 288 8.24 4.92 3.43
C SER A 288 8.00 6.41 3.35
N ASN A 289 8.94 7.09 2.73
CA ASN A 289 8.83 8.50 2.39
C ASN A 289 8.25 8.68 0.99
N PRO A 290 7.69 9.87 0.69
CA PRO A 290 7.46 10.27 -0.68
C PRO A 290 8.76 10.20 -1.49
N SER A 291 8.65 10.04 -2.81
CA SER A 291 9.78 9.84 -3.72
C SER A 291 10.83 10.96 -3.75
N THR A 292 10.61 12.03 -3.01
CA THR A 292 11.51 13.19 -2.93
C THR A 292 12.59 13.07 -1.87
N THR A 293 12.49 12.12 -0.93
CA THR A 293 13.45 11.96 0.17
C THR A 293 13.79 10.47 0.38
N LEU A 294 14.95 10.21 1.01
CA LEU A 294 15.43 8.88 1.37
C LEU A 294 15.62 8.74 2.89
N ASP A 295 14.67 9.27 3.68
CA ASP A 295 14.83 9.32 5.14
C ASP A 295 14.33 8.07 5.85
N ASN A 296 13.32 7.42 5.31
CA ASN A 296 12.74 6.18 5.86
C ASN A 296 12.73 5.08 4.79
N GLY A 297 12.94 3.85 5.19
CA GLY A 297 12.97 2.69 4.31
C GLY A 297 12.84 1.40 5.10
N GLU A 298 12.30 1.48 6.33
CA GLU A 298 12.10 0.32 7.16
C GLU A 298 10.81 -0.42 6.76
N ILE A 299 10.85 -1.73 6.93
CA ILE A 299 9.68 -2.59 6.89
C ILE A 299 9.52 -3.22 8.26
N TYR A 300 8.33 -3.10 8.83
CA TYR A 300 7.98 -3.66 10.13
C TYR A 300 7.20 -4.96 9.97
N LYS A 301 7.53 -5.96 10.79
CA LYS A 301 6.75 -7.18 11.00
C LYS A 301 5.98 -7.04 12.29
N LEU A 302 4.65 -7.20 12.23
CA LEU A 302 3.75 -7.08 13.37
C LEU A 302 2.86 -8.31 13.50
N THR A 303 2.40 -8.57 14.71
CA THR A 303 1.20 -9.41 14.91
C THR A 303 -0.05 -8.61 14.50
N LEU A 304 -1.16 -9.30 14.25
CA LEU A 304 -2.39 -8.64 13.75
C LEU A 304 -3.02 -7.67 14.78
N ASP A 305 -2.69 -7.80 16.06
CA ASP A 305 -3.07 -6.86 17.12
C ASP A 305 -2.15 -5.62 17.22
N GLY A 306 -1.15 -5.51 16.32
CA GLY A 306 -0.29 -4.34 16.20
C GLY A 306 1.00 -4.37 17.02
N LYS A 307 1.33 -5.48 17.70
CA LYS A 307 2.61 -5.61 18.39
C LYS A 307 3.74 -5.78 17.37
N ILE A 308 4.75 -4.92 17.42
CA ILE A 308 5.94 -5.03 16.58
C ILE A 308 6.75 -6.25 17.01
N VAL A 309 6.99 -7.16 16.07
CA VAL A 309 7.87 -8.33 16.23
C VAL A 309 9.31 -7.98 15.90
N GLY A 310 9.51 -7.12 14.89
CA GLY A 310 10.81 -6.65 14.47
C GLY A 310 10.71 -5.77 13.23
N LYS A 311 11.85 -5.27 12.79
CA LYS A 311 11.95 -4.47 11.56
C LYS A 311 13.18 -4.87 10.75
N PHE A 312 13.23 -4.46 9.50
CA PHE A 312 14.37 -4.63 8.62
C PHE A 312 14.39 -3.56 7.54
N GLY A 313 15.54 -3.40 6.89
CA GLY A 313 15.73 -2.42 5.83
C GLY A 313 16.08 -1.02 6.33
N ARG A 314 16.52 -0.22 5.39
CA ARG A 314 16.86 1.20 5.57
C ARG A 314 16.72 1.92 4.24
N ALA A 315 16.67 3.24 4.29
CA ALA A 315 16.64 4.06 3.09
C ALA A 315 17.94 3.92 2.27
N GLY A 316 17.80 3.87 0.95
CA GLY A 316 18.93 3.85 0.03
C GLY A 316 18.64 3.24 -1.33
N LYS A 317 19.71 3.01 -2.11
CA LYS A 317 19.64 2.55 -3.51
C LYS A 317 20.33 1.20 -3.74
N LEU A 318 21.08 0.72 -2.76
CA LEU A 318 21.80 -0.55 -2.85
C LEU A 318 20.87 -1.74 -2.52
N LEU A 319 21.35 -2.97 -2.70
CA LEU A 319 20.65 -4.16 -2.22
C LEU A 319 20.45 -4.07 -0.69
N LYS A 320 19.30 -4.53 -0.21
CA LYS A 320 18.88 -4.41 1.19
C LYS A 320 18.61 -2.98 1.67
N GLU A 321 18.67 -2.03 0.77
CA GLU A 321 18.21 -0.67 1.01
C GLU A 321 16.96 -0.43 0.16
N PHE A 322 16.09 0.46 0.60
CA PHE A 322 14.83 0.73 -0.08
C PHE A 322 14.69 2.23 -0.38
N GLY A 323 14.19 2.49 -1.59
CA GLY A 323 13.66 3.78 -1.95
C GLY A 323 12.23 3.95 -1.41
N THR A 324 11.30 4.37 -2.23
CA THR A 324 9.89 4.34 -1.84
C THR A 324 9.36 2.91 -2.00
N VAL A 325 9.15 2.21 -0.89
CA VAL A 325 8.48 0.90 -0.86
C VAL A 325 7.00 1.14 -1.12
N HIS A 326 6.59 1.00 -2.37
CA HIS A 326 5.24 1.37 -2.81
C HIS A 326 4.25 0.21 -2.69
N ALA A 327 4.70 -1.02 -2.92
CA ALA A 327 3.90 -2.21 -2.75
C ALA A 327 4.73 -3.36 -2.18
N MET A 328 4.07 -4.28 -1.50
CA MET A 328 4.66 -5.52 -1.00
C MET A 328 3.71 -6.69 -1.25
N ASP A 329 4.30 -7.86 -1.49
CA ASP A 329 3.62 -9.14 -1.49
C ASP A 329 4.27 -10.09 -0.48
N CYS A 330 3.46 -10.66 0.41
CA CYS A 330 3.87 -11.65 1.39
C CYS A 330 3.53 -13.04 0.86
N HIS A 331 4.39 -13.59 0.00
CA HIS A 331 4.21 -14.95 -0.53
C HIS A 331 4.22 -16.00 0.60
N GLY A 332 4.97 -15.74 1.66
CA GLY A 332 5.04 -16.54 2.88
C GLY A 332 5.54 -15.73 4.06
N GLU A 333 5.64 -16.35 5.25
CA GLU A 333 6.12 -15.65 6.45
C GLU A 333 7.52 -15.06 6.27
N ASN A 334 8.39 -15.75 5.50
CA ASN A 334 9.79 -15.36 5.37
C ASN A 334 10.19 -15.03 3.92
N GLU A 335 9.25 -15.00 2.99
CA GLU A 335 9.50 -14.59 1.60
C GLU A 335 8.61 -13.40 1.24
N ILE A 336 9.24 -12.27 0.92
CA ILE A 336 8.56 -11.01 0.65
C ILE A 336 9.12 -10.42 -0.64
N TYR A 337 8.23 -9.95 -1.49
CA TYR A 337 8.57 -9.14 -2.66
C TYR A 337 8.26 -7.67 -2.38
N VAL A 338 9.19 -6.80 -2.71
CA VAL A 338 9.11 -5.35 -2.45
C VAL A 338 9.26 -4.60 -3.75
N ALA A 339 8.23 -3.85 -4.14
CA ALA A 339 8.26 -2.97 -5.30
C ALA A 339 8.63 -1.54 -4.89
N GLU A 340 9.60 -0.97 -5.60
CA GLU A 340 10.16 0.35 -5.32
C GLU A 340 9.96 1.29 -6.50
N THR A 341 9.24 2.39 -6.28
CA THR A 341 9.05 3.40 -7.33
C THR A 341 10.31 4.24 -7.56
N LEU A 342 11.04 4.60 -6.49
CA LEU A 342 12.23 5.45 -6.61
C LEU A 342 13.41 4.72 -7.24
N ASN A 343 13.56 3.42 -6.97
CA ASN A 343 14.70 2.62 -7.44
C ASN A 343 14.40 1.80 -8.71
N TRP A 344 13.17 1.86 -9.24
CA TRP A 344 12.71 1.19 -10.46
C TRP A 344 12.98 -0.32 -10.49
N ARG A 345 12.68 -0.98 -9.37
CA ARG A 345 12.97 -2.41 -9.22
C ARG A 345 12.00 -3.11 -8.28
N VAL A 346 12.07 -4.43 -8.32
CA VAL A 346 11.50 -5.32 -7.32
C VAL A 346 12.63 -6.09 -6.65
N GLN A 347 12.65 -6.15 -5.32
CA GLN A 347 13.54 -7.02 -4.57
C GLN A 347 12.78 -8.24 -4.04
N LYS A 348 13.34 -9.44 -4.22
CA LYS A 348 12.92 -10.67 -3.53
C LYS A 348 13.73 -10.79 -2.25
N LEU A 349 13.05 -10.83 -1.11
CA LEU A 349 13.67 -10.89 0.21
C LEU A 349 13.38 -12.23 0.87
N THR A 350 14.39 -12.78 1.54
CA THR A 350 14.26 -13.95 2.41
C THR A 350 14.64 -13.55 3.83
N LEU A 351 13.66 -13.56 4.74
CA LEU A 351 13.91 -13.27 6.15
C LEU A 351 14.50 -14.51 6.82
N ARG A 352 15.46 -14.29 7.71
CA ARG A 352 16.04 -15.35 8.54
C ARG A 352 15.37 -15.29 9.91
N PRO A 353 14.88 -16.44 10.44
CA PRO A 353 14.43 -16.48 11.83
C PRO A 353 15.56 -15.99 12.76
N ALA A 354 15.22 -15.23 13.78
CA ALA A 354 16.18 -14.94 14.85
C ALA A 354 16.72 -16.30 15.37
N GLN A 355 18.03 -16.46 15.39
CA GLN A 355 18.63 -17.63 16.03
C GLN A 355 18.18 -17.59 17.49
N SER A 356 17.43 -18.61 17.92
CA SER A 356 17.15 -18.83 19.34
C SER A 356 18.47 -19.11 20.03
N ASN A 357 18.98 -18.14 20.78
CA ASN A 357 20.08 -18.36 21.72
C ASN A 357 19.62 -19.26 22.85
#